data_7e22cd5317d53815e8206363dec9c79e
#
_entry.id   7e22cd5317d53815e8206363dec9c79e
#
_cell.length_a   1.000
_cell.length_b   1.000
_cell.length_c   1.000
_cell.angle_alpha   90.00
_cell.angle_beta   90.00
_cell.angle_gamma   90.00
#
_symmetry.space_group_name_H-M   'P 1'
#
loop_
_entity.id
_entity.type
_entity.pdbx_description
1 polymer ?
#
loop_
_entity_poly.entity_id
_entity_poly.type
_entity_poly.pdbx_seq_one_letter_code
_entity_poly.pdbx_strand_id
1 'polypeptide(L)'
;MAEVQAARWSTVRLLPGVDRRALVPYLFILPAGLVMLAGLVYPVLEAFHLAFYDWDIGRDFEDAPNVGFEHFVRMLGDEDVRESIWVTLRFGFWTITIEMVLGTALALLLEKPIRGASVFRTVFILPLMVSPVVVGLIWRYLFDARIGWVNHYLGYLGIEPQVWLGQPELAFFAIVLTDIWQWTPFIFIIVIAGLQALPAEIIEASRIDGANWWQQIFLVKLPMIRSILLIALLLRLIDVFRGMEVMYIMTGGGPGRATELLSLHIYNRAFDAQQLGYASAISVLLILIVFALSFTILVMGNPMKEKADV
;
A
#
# COMPACT_ATOMS: atom_id res chain seq x y z
N MET A 1 44.00 20.27 -46.67
CA MET A 1 42.82 20.62 -47.48
C MET A 1 41.87 19.42 -47.45
N ALA A 2 40.88 19.45 -46.67
CA ALA A 2 39.67 18.65 -46.77
C ALA A 2 38.61 19.36 -45.91
N GLU A 3 37.77 20.16 -46.56
CA GLU A 3 36.57 20.77 -45.99
C GLU A 3 35.56 19.67 -45.66
N VAL A 4 35.28 19.48 -44.40
CA VAL A 4 34.15 18.67 -43.97
C VAL A 4 32.90 19.53 -44.12
N GLN A 5 32.12 19.28 -45.16
CA GLN A 5 30.80 19.85 -45.36
C GLN A 5 29.89 19.44 -44.20
N ALA A 6 29.58 20.40 -43.33
CA ALA A 6 28.54 20.28 -42.31
C ALA A 6 27.17 20.20 -43.01
N ALA A 7 26.56 19.04 -43.01
CA ALA A 7 25.20 18.83 -43.49
C ALA A 7 24.23 19.75 -42.74
N ARG A 8 23.70 20.74 -43.40
CA ARG A 8 22.61 21.61 -42.93
C ARG A 8 21.32 20.78 -42.87
N TRP A 9 20.95 20.33 -41.67
CA TRP A 9 19.62 19.81 -41.44
C TRP A 9 18.61 20.97 -41.57
N SER A 10 17.81 20.95 -42.62
CA SER A 10 16.77 21.92 -42.92
C SER A 10 15.71 21.90 -41.77
N THR A 11 15.55 23.06 -41.18
CA THR A 11 14.64 23.31 -40.06
C THR A 11 13.20 23.31 -40.52
N VAL A 12 12.44 22.30 -40.19
CA VAL A 12 10.97 22.34 -40.22
C VAL A 12 10.51 23.28 -39.11
N ARG A 13 9.98 24.46 -39.47
CA ARG A 13 9.35 25.40 -38.53
C ARG A 13 7.94 24.92 -38.20
N LEU A 14 7.72 24.34 -37.03
CA LEU A 14 6.39 23.86 -36.64
C LEU A 14 5.54 24.88 -35.91
N LEU A 15 6.09 25.88 -35.24
CA LEU A 15 5.34 27.03 -34.60
C LEU A 15 6.32 28.18 -34.34
N PRO A 16 5.92 29.46 -34.55
CA PRO A 16 6.72 30.63 -34.19
C PRO A 16 6.65 30.85 -32.66
N GLY A 17 7.78 30.76 -32.00
CA GLY A 17 7.91 31.16 -30.57
C GLY A 17 8.30 30.06 -29.58
N VAL A 18 8.37 28.79 -29.96
CA VAL A 18 8.76 27.71 -29.04
C VAL A 18 10.23 27.33 -29.23
N ASP A 19 11.02 27.53 -28.18
CA ASP A 19 12.42 27.11 -28.16
C ASP A 19 12.50 25.57 -28.25
N ARG A 20 13.13 25.06 -29.34
CA ARG A 20 13.28 23.60 -29.54
C ARG A 20 13.96 22.90 -28.38
N ARG A 21 14.85 23.59 -27.67
CA ARG A 21 15.54 23.03 -26.51
C ARG A 21 14.59 22.78 -25.33
N ALA A 22 13.52 23.57 -25.23
CA ALA A 22 12.49 23.40 -24.20
C ALA A 22 11.55 22.23 -24.50
N LEU A 23 11.36 21.84 -25.78
CA LEU A 23 10.49 20.73 -26.18
C LEU A 23 11.12 19.33 -26.05
N VAL A 24 12.43 19.24 -26.14
CA VAL A 24 13.16 17.96 -26.10
C VAL A 24 12.84 17.14 -24.85
N PRO A 25 12.84 17.66 -23.61
CA PRO A 25 12.50 16.89 -22.43
C PRO A 25 11.07 16.32 -22.49
N TYR A 26 10.12 17.11 -22.97
CA TYR A 26 8.71 16.68 -23.09
C TYR A 26 8.54 15.55 -24.11
N LEU A 27 9.26 15.58 -25.23
CA LEU A 27 9.24 14.53 -26.24
C LEU A 27 9.82 13.20 -25.70
N PHE A 28 10.82 13.25 -24.83
CA PHE A 28 11.34 12.04 -24.16
C PHE A 28 10.39 11.47 -23.13
N ILE A 29 9.64 12.32 -22.41
CA ILE A 29 8.67 11.89 -21.38
C ILE A 29 7.33 11.45 -22.02
N LEU A 30 7.00 11.96 -23.22
CA LEU A 30 5.72 11.75 -23.88
C LEU A 30 5.33 10.28 -24.07
N PRO A 31 6.19 9.36 -24.53
CA PRO A 31 5.82 7.94 -24.68
C PRO A 31 5.43 7.30 -23.33
N ALA A 32 6.22 7.54 -22.30
CA ALA A 32 5.92 7.04 -20.96
C ALA A 32 4.63 7.70 -20.39
N GLY A 33 4.47 9.00 -20.61
CA GLY A 33 3.26 9.73 -20.19
C GLY A 33 2.00 9.21 -20.88
N LEU A 34 2.05 8.90 -22.17
CA LEU A 34 0.91 8.32 -22.90
C LEU A 34 0.53 6.93 -22.38
N VAL A 35 1.52 6.06 -22.09
CA VAL A 35 1.27 4.75 -21.51
C VAL A 35 0.64 4.89 -20.11
N MET A 36 1.14 5.81 -19.29
CA MET A 36 0.55 6.08 -17.96
C MET A 36 -0.87 6.65 -18.07
N LEU A 37 -1.12 7.58 -18.98
CA LEU A 37 -2.47 8.12 -19.19
C LEU A 37 -3.45 7.03 -19.63
N ALA A 38 -3.06 6.19 -20.59
CA ALA A 38 -3.92 5.12 -21.08
C ALA A 38 -4.11 3.99 -20.06
N GLY A 39 -3.07 3.62 -19.29
CA GLY A 39 -3.10 2.49 -18.38
C GLY A 39 -3.57 2.81 -16.95
N LEU A 40 -3.44 4.05 -16.50
CA LEU A 40 -3.79 4.45 -15.13
C LEU A 40 -4.95 5.46 -15.11
N VAL A 41 -4.84 6.54 -15.88
CA VAL A 41 -5.83 7.62 -15.79
C VAL A 41 -7.13 7.25 -16.46
N TYR A 42 -7.06 6.65 -17.65
CA TYR A 42 -8.28 6.26 -18.40
C TYR A 42 -9.16 5.27 -17.62
N PRO A 43 -8.65 4.15 -17.07
CA PRO A 43 -9.50 3.24 -16.28
C PRO A 43 -10.11 3.88 -15.03
N VAL A 44 -9.41 4.82 -14.39
CA VAL A 44 -9.97 5.57 -13.24
C VAL A 44 -11.12 6.47 -13.69
N LEU A 45 -10.96 7.20 -14.80
CA LEU A 45 -12.03 8.04 -15.35
C LEU A 45 -13.21 7.18 -15.80
N GLU A 46 -12.96 6.01 -16.38
CA GLU A 46 -14.00 5.07 -16.77
C GLU A 46 -14.76 4.53 -15.56
N ALA A 47 -14.07 4.17 -14.47
CA ALA A 47 -14.72 3.77 -13.23
C ALA A 47 -15.60 4.91 -12.66
N PHE A 48 -15.14 6.16 -12.71
CA PHE A 48 -15.98 7.31 -12.34
C PHE A 48 -17.21 7.45 -13.25
N HIS A 49 -17.07 7.23 -14.55
CA HIS A 49 -18.17 7.29 -15.50
C HIS A 49 -19.18 6.17 -15.22
N LEU A 50 -18.72 4.92 -15.11
CA LEU A 50 -19.56 3.76 -14.83
C LEU A 50 -20.34 3.85 -13.52
N ALA A 51 -19.82 4.57 -12.53
CA ALA A 51 -20.48 4.77 -11.24
C ALA A 51 -21.87 5.44 -11.34
N PHE A 52 -22.16 6.11 -12.46
CA PHE A 52 -23.46 6.76 -12.72
C PHE A 52 -24.41 5.93 -13.58
N TYR A 53 -24.04 4.73 -13.97
CA TYR A 53 -24.83 3.84 -14.82
C TYR A 53 -25.11 2.51 -14.11
N ASP A 54 -26.35 2.02 -14.26
CA ASP A 54 -26.71 0.67 -13.78
C ASP A 54 -26.33 -0.35 -14.84
N TRP A 55 -25.06 -0.69 -14.86
CA TRP A 55 -24.48 -1.60 -15.83
C TRP A 55 -23.99 -2.90 -15.17
N ASP A 56 -24.51 -4.00 -15.72
CA ASP A 56 -24.13 -5.36 -15.35
C ASP A 56 -23.26 -5.99 -16.44
N ILE A 57 -22.30 -6.82 -16.04
CA ILE A 57 -21.46 -7.57 -16.98
C ILE A 57 -22.35 -8.51 -17.82
N GLY A 58 -22.17 -8.48 -19.14
CA GLY A 58 -22.96 -9.30 -20.09
C GLY A 58 -24.12 -8.58 -20.74
N ARG A 59 -24.36 -7.30 -20.41
CA ARG A 59 -25.26 -6.40 -21.14
C ARG A 59 -24.47 -5.40 -21.95
N ASP A 60 -24.99 -4.98 -23.08
CA ASP A 60 -24.40 -3.90 -23.86
C ASP A 60 -24.46 -2.59 -23.04
N PHE A 61 -23.35 -1.85 -23.00
CA PHE A 61 -23.29 -0.60 -22.25
C PHE A 61 -24.24 0.47 -22.82
N GLU A 62 -24.55 0.43 -24.12
CA GLU A 62 -25.49 1.35 -24.75
C GLU A 62 -26.91 1.26 -24.17
N ASP A 63 -27.29 0.08 -23.62
CA ASP A 63 -28.58 -0.17 -22.99
C ASP A 63 -28.54 0.14 -21.46
N ALA A 64 -27.43 0.49 -20.89
CA ALA A 64 -27.32 0.76 -19.46
C ALA A 64 -27.98 2.10 -19.10
N PRO A 65 -29.00 2.12 -18.23
CA PRO A 65 -29.64 3.36 -17.82
C PRO A 65 -28.67 4.21 -16.97
N ASN A 66 -28.69 5.53 -17.25
CA ASN A 66 -28.02 6.47 -16.37
C ASN A 66 -28.88 6.67 -15.11
N VAL A 67 -28.34 6.26 -13.94
CA VAL A 67 -29.04 6.32 -12.64
C VAL A 67 -28.54 7.49 -11.78
N GLY A 68 -27.67 8.32 -12.31
CA GLY A 68 -27.11 9.47 -11.59
C GLY A 68 -26.47 9.07 -10.26
N PHE A 69 -26.93 9.62 -9.15
CA PHE A 69 -26.38 9.38 -7.82
C PHE A 69 -27.04 8.21 -7.06
N GLU A 70 -27.89 7.41 -7.69
CA GLU A 70 -28.64 6.34 -7.02
C GLU A 70 -27.71 5.32 -6.36
N HIS A 71 -26.64 4.89 -7.02
CA HIS A 71 -25.63 3.99 -6.44
C HIS A 71 -24.98 4.56 -5.19
N PHE A 72 -24.69 5.85 -5.17
CA PHE A 72 -24.11 6.52 -4.00
C PHE A 72 -25.09 6.59 -2.83
N VAL A 73 -26.39 6.82 -3.10
CA VAL A 73 -27.44 6.81 -2.08
C VAL A 73 -27.64 5.40 -1.54
N ARG A 74 -27.74 4.39 -2.43
CA ARG A 74 -27.86 2.97 -2.07
C ARG A 74 -26.69 2.54 -1.15
N MET A 75 -25.47 2.91 -1.50
CA MET A 75 -24.26 2.56 -0.76
C MET A 75 -24.27 3.07 0.70
N LEU A 76 -24.86 4.24 0.97
CA LEU A 76 -24.98 4.77 2.33
C LEU A 76 -25.86 3.93 3.23
N GLY A 77 -26.86 3.22 2.66
CA GLY A 77 -27.75 2.32 3.36
C GLY A 77 -27.32 0.84 3.34
N ASP A 78 -26.28 0.51 2.57
CA ASP A 78 -25.82 -0.88 2.38
C ASP A 78 -24.97 -1.32 3.60
N GLU A 79 -25.51 -2.28 4.38
CA GLU A 79 -24.83 -2.84 5.55
C GLU A 79 -23.54 -3.56 5.17
N ASP A 80 -23.52 -4.20 4.02
CA ASP A 80 -22.37 -4.96 3.51
C ASP A 80 -21.18 -4.01 3.24
N VAL A 81 -21.44 -2.86 2.63
CA VAL A 81 -20.43 -1.83 2.38
C VAL A 81 -19.91 -1.25 3.69
N ARG A 82 -20.83 -0.95 4.64
CA ARG A 82 -20.45 -0.40 5.95
C ARG A 82 -19.58 -1.37 6.73
N GLU A 83 -19.94 -2.67 6.73
CA GLU A 83 -19.15 -3.71 7.40
C GLU A 83 -17.76 -3.84 6.74
N SER A 84 -17.67 -3.89 5.41
CA SER A 84 -16.39 -3.97 4.69
C SER A 84 -15.51 -2.75 4.93
N ILE A 85 -16.07 -1.54 5.04
CA ILE A 85 -15.31 -0.34 5.46
C ILE A 85 -14.74 -0.54 6.87
N TRP A 86 -15.56 -1.01 7.83
CA TRP A 86 -15.13 -1.23 9.21
C TRP A 86 -14.02 -2.28 9.31
N VAL A 87 -14.17 -3.41 8.59
CA VAL A 87 -13.15 -4.46 8.52
C VAL A 87 -11.85 -3.91 7.94
N THR A 88 -11.93 -3.11 6.87
CA THR A 88 -10.76 -2.47 6.24
C THR A 88 -10.04 -1.52 7.18
N LEU A 89 -10.78 -0.65 7.87
CA LEU A 89 -10.20 0.29 8.85
C LEU A 89 -9.56 -0.43 10.02
N ARG A 90 -10.24 -1.45 10.57
CA ARG A 90 -9.73 -2.29 11.66
C ARG A 90 -8.46 -3.03 11.24
N PHE A 91 -8.46 -3.62 10.04
CA PHE A 91 -7.32 -4.30 9.45
C PHE A 91 -6.14 -3.35 9.26
N GLY A 92 -6.36 -2.23 8.58
CA GLY A 92 -5.32 -1.23 8.34
C GLY A 92 -4.74 -0.64 9.61
N PHE A 93 -5.57 -0.37 10.62
CA PHE A 93 -5.10 0.11 11.92
C PHE A 93 -4.13 -0.87 12.59
N TRP A 94 -4.50 -2.14 12.69
CA TRP A 94 -3.65 -3.14 13.35
C TRP A 94 -2.39 -3.45 12.57
N THR A 95 -2.51 -3.72 11.26
CA THR A 95 -1.34 -4.07 10.43
C THR A 95 -0.35 -2.93 10.37
N ILE A 96 -0.77 -1.73 9.99
CA ILE A 96 0.12 -0.58 9.84
C ILE A 96 0.78 -0.21 11.18
N THR A 97 0.00 -0.19 12.28
CA THR A 97 0.56 0.16 13.60
C THR A 97 1.64 -0.83 14.02
N ILE A 98 1.36 -2.13 13.91
CA ILE A 98 2.31 -3.16 14.33
C ILE A 98 3.54 -3.16 13.42
N GLU A 99 3.35 -3.06 12.11
CA GLU A 99 4.45 -2.99 11.13
C GLU A 99 5.35 -1.77 11.34
N MET A 100 4.76 -0.59 11.55
CA MET A 100 5.52 0.63 11.84
C MET A 100 6.36 0.48 13.12
N VAL A 101 5.79 -0.10 14.17
CA VAL A 101 6.50 -0.33 15.42
C VAL A 101 7.60 -1.37 15.25
N LEU A 102 7.27 -2.55 14.69
CA LEU A 102 8.23 -3.65 14.53
C LEU A 102 9.34 -3.30 13.53
N GLY A 103 8.98 -2.76 12.36
CA GLY A 103 9.94 -2.38 11.33
C GLY A 103 10.91 -1.29 11.81
N THR A 104 10.39 -0.27 12.51
CA THR A 104 11.22 0.78 13.11
C THR A 104 12.10 0.24 14.24
N ALA A 105 11.57 -0.60 15.13
CA ALA A 105 12.34 -1.20 16.21
C ALA A 105 13.49 -2.07 15.67
N LEU A 106 13.21 -2.92 14.67
CA LEU A 106 14.23 -3.73 14.02
C LEU A 106 15.29 -2.89 13.30
N ALA A 107 14.87 -1.78 12.64
CA ALA A 107 15.81 -0.87 12.00
C ALA A 107 16.75 -0.20 13.01
N LEU A 108 16.23 0.25 14.15
CA LEU A 108 17.02 0.82 15.25
C LEU A 108 17.97 -0.20 15.89
N LEU A 109 17.57 -1.46 16.00
CA LEU A 109 18.42 -2.52 16.53
C LEU A 109 19.57 -2.89 15.57
N LEU A 110 19.29 -2.85 14.27
CA LEU A 110 20.21 -3.29 13.22
C LEU A 110 20.90 -2.13 12.47
N GLU A 111 20.78 -0.89 12.94
CA GLU A 111 21.48 0.26 12.36
C GLU A 111 23.01 0.13 12.49
N LYS A 112 23.48 -0.45 13.60
CA LYS A 112 24.90 -0.68 13.85
C LYS A 112 25.40 -1.93 13.13
N PRO A 113 26.68 -1.94 12.69
CA PRO A 113 27.30 -3.12 12.09
C PRO A 113 27.46 -4.24 13.15
N ILE A 114 26.55 -5.20 13.13
CA ILE A 114 26.60 -6.41 13.96
C ILE A 114 27.05 -7.58 13.07
N ARG A 115 27.88 -8.48 13.60
CA ARG A 115 28.28 -9.70 12.89
C ARG A 115 27.03 -10.49 12.51
N GLY A 116 26.88 -10.84 11.21
CA GLY A 116 25.70 -11.55 10.69
C GLY A 116 24.51 -10.69 10.30
N ALA A 117 24.53 -9.36 10.54
CA ALA A 117 23.42 -8.47 10.17
C ALA A 117 23.08 -8.51 8.68
N SER A 118 24.06 -8.72 7.80
CA SER A 118 23.82 -8.85 6.35
C SER A 118 22.96 -10.08 6.03
N VAL A 119 23.28 -11.23 6.60
CA VAL A 119 22.51 -12.48 6.41
C VAL A 119 21.10 -12.30 6.97
N PHE A 120 20.98 -11.76 8.18
CA PHE A 120 19.67 -11.50 8.78
C PHE A 120 18.82 -10.57 7.88
N ARG A 121 19.39 -9.45 7.42
CA ARG A 121 18.68 -8.52 6.52
C ARG A 121 18.22 -9.21 5.24
N THR A 122 19.07 -10.03 4.63
CA THR A 122 18.73 -10.78 3.42
C THR A 122 17.56 -11.73 3.65
N VAL A 123 17.61 -12.55 4.72
CA VAL A 123 16.54 -13.49 5.05
C VAL A 123 15.26 -12.77 5.45
N PHE A 124 15.37 -11.67 6.19
CA PHE A 124 14.23 -10.89 6.65
C PHE A 124 13.45 -10.21 5.50
N ILE A 125 14.13 -9.89 4.39
CA ILE A 125 13.51 -9.26 3.22
C ILE A 125 12.81 -10.29 2.31
N LEU A 126 13.12 -11.58 2.41
CA LEU A 126 12.54 -12.61 1.54
C LEU A 126 11.00 -12.60 1.47
N PRO A 127 10.25 -12.43 2.58
CA PRO A 127 8.79 -12.36 2.51
C PRO A 127 8.25 -11.32 1.53
N LEU A 128 8.90 -10.17 1.45
CA LEU A 128 8.50 -9.07 0.55
C LEU A 128 8.64 -9.42 -0.94
N MET A 129 9.53 -10.37 -1.27
CA MET A 129 9.76 -10.82 -2.66
C MET A 129 8.75 -11.88 -3.12
N VAL A 130 7.95 -12.43 -2.20
CA VAL A 130 6.96 -13.46 -2.51
C VAL A 130 5.65 -12.78 -2.96
N SER A 131 5.07 -13.29 -4.05
CA SER A 131 3.75 -12.80 -4.52
C SER A 131 2.68 -12.95 -3.44
N PRO A 132 1.79 -11.95 -3.22
CA PRO A 132 0.71 -12.02 -2.24
C PRO A 132 -0.19 -13.27 -2.39
N VAL A 133 -0.44 -13.72 -3.62
CA VAL A 133 -1.19 -14.95 -3.90
C VAL A 133 -0.49 -16.18 -3.31
N VAL A 134 0.83 -16.28 -3.51
CA VAL A 134 1.63 -17.40 -2.97
C VAL A 134 1.69 -17.32 -1.45
N VAL A 135 1.83 -16.13 -0.88
CA VAL A 135 1.76 -15.90 0.57
C VAL A 135 0.42 -16.39 1.12
N GLY A 136 -0.69 -15.99 0.50
CA GLY A 136 -2.02 -16.45 0.88
C GLY A 136 -2.16 -17.98 0.87
N LEU A 137 -1.63 -18.66 -0.16
CA LEU A 137 -1.65 -20.12 -0.25
C LEU A 137 -0.80 -20.78 0.86
N ILE A 138 0.42 -20.28 1.10
CA ILE A 138 1.31 -20.80 2.15
C ILE A 138 0.64 -20.66 3.52
N TRP A 139 0.14 -19.47 3.85
CA TRP A 139 -0.45 -19.21 5.15
C TRP A 139 -1.80 -19.90 5.34
N ARG A 140 -2.62 -20.03 4.28
CA ARG A 140 -3.82 -20.88 4.31
C ARG A 140 -3.51 -22.31 4.69
N TYR A 141 -2.42 -22.87 4.12
CA TYR A 141 -1.95 -24.22 4.48
C TYR A 141 -1.41 -24.28 5.91
N LEU A 142 -0.63 -23.28 6.35
CA LEU A 142 -0.10 -23.23 7.72
C LEU A 142 -1.21 -23.15 8.78
N PHE A 143 -2.32 -22.44 8.47
CA PHE A 143 -3.49 -22.31 9.34
C PHE A 143 -4.55 -23.40 9.14
N ASP A 144 -4.30 -24.43 8.31
CA ASP A 144 -5.26 -25.52 8.16
C ASP A 144 -5.53 -26.21 9.49
N ALA A 145 -6.82 -26.48 9.78
CA ALA A 145 -7.23 -27.02 11.07
C ALA A 145 -6.71 -28.45 11.34
N ARG A 146 -6.47 -29.25 10.29
CA ARG A 146 -6.12 -30.68 10.40
C ARG A 146 -4.65 -30.93 10.22
N ILE A 147 -4.04 -30.31 9.22
CA ILE A 147 -2.65 -30.57 8.78
C ILE A 147 -1.74 -29.35 8.95
N GLY A 148 -2.27 -28.23 9.44
CA GLY A 148 -1.53 -26.97 9.55
C GLY A 148 -0.45 -27.02 10.63
N TRP A 149 0.72 -26.51 10.27
CA TRP A 149 1.87 -26.48 11.16
C TRP A 149 1.64 -25.61 12.40
N VAL A 150 0.80 -24.58 12.32
CA VAL A 150 0.48 -23.72 13.47
C VAL A 150 -0.15 -24.54 14.60
N ASN A 151 -1.17 -25.34 14.31
CA ASN A 151 -1.79 -26.24 15.28
C ASN A 151 -0.80 -27.32 15.80
N HIS A 152 0.06 -27.82 14.91
CA HIS A 152 1.06 -28.81 15.30
C HIS A 152 2.01 -28.26 16.38
N TYR A 153 2.56 -27.07 16.18
CA TYR A 153 3.45 -26.45 17.17
C TYR A 153 2.71 -26.00 18.45
N LEU A 154 1.48 -25.52 18.34
CA LEU A 154 0.68 -25.15 19.51
C LEU A 154 0.33 -26.38 20.36
N GLY A 155 0.18 -27.56 19.74
CA GLY A 155 -0.02 -28.83 20.43
C GLY A 155 1.12 -29.18 21.40
N TYR A 156 2.38 -28.83 21.08
CA TYR A 156 3.50 -29.00 22.02
C TYR A 156 3.39 -28.11 23.28
N LEU A 157 2.64 -27.02 23.19
CA LEU A 157 2.36 -26.13 24.32
C LEU A 157 1.08 -26.52 25.06
N GLY A 158 0.43 -27.64 24.68
CA GLY A 158 -0.81 -28.12 25.29
C GLY A 158 -2.05 -27.33 24.85
N ILE A 159 -1.98 -26.55 23.76
CA ILE A 159 -3.10 -25.79 23.21
C ILE A 159 -3.85 -26.70 22.22
N GLU A 160 -5.17 -26.81 22.40
CA GLU A 160 -6.03 -27.59 21.51
C GLU A 160 -6.02 -27.03 20.07
N PRO A 161 -6.15 -27.89 19.05
CA PRO A 161 -6.21 -27.45 17.66
C PRO A 161 -7.36 -26.47 17.42
N GLN A 162 -7.05 -25.33 16.81
CA GLN A 162 -7.99 -24.26 16.49
C GLN A 162 -8.41 -24.32 15.02
N VAL A 163 -9.64 -23.94 14.74
CA VAL A 163 -10.15 -23.75 13.37
C VAL A 163 -9.90 -22.29 12.97
N TRP A 164 -8.63 -21.97 12.69
CA TRP A 164 -8.14 -20.61 12.46
C TRP A 164 -8.96 -19.83 11.44
N LEU A 165 -9.22 -20.40 10.28
CA LEU A 165 -9.90 -19.72 9.18
C LEU A 165 -11.43 -19.93 9.20
N GLY A 166 -11.95 -20.70 10.16
CA GLY A 166 -13.37 -20.98 10.32
C GLY A 166 -14.07 -20.19 11.42
N GLN A 167 -13.34 -19.41 12.20
CA GLN A 167 -13.88 -18.55 13.26
C GLN A 167 -13.57 -17.09 12.95
N PRO A 168 -14.54 -16.15 13.06
CA PRO A 168 -14.37 -14.75 12.62
C PRO A 168 -13.12 -14.05 13.20
N GLU A 169 -12.94 -14.11 14.52
CA GLU A 169 -11.84 -13.44 15.19
C GLU A 169 -10.47 -14.07 14.89
N LEU A 170 -10.42 -15.41 14.80
CA LEU A 170 -9.18 -16.12 14.46
C LEU A 170 -8.81 -15.92 12.98
N ALA A 171 -9.78 -15.89 12.08
CA ALA A 171 -9.56 -15.61 10.66
C ALA A 171 -9.03 -14.17 10.48
N PHE A 172 -9.62 -13.21 11.17
CA PHE A 172 -9.13 -11.83 11.17
C PHE A 172 -7.70 -11.74 11.71
N PHE A 173 -7.42 -12.39 12.85
CA PHE A 173 -6.06 -12.45 13.40
C PHE A 173 -5.08 -13.11 12.41
N ALA A 174 -5.48 -14.21 11.76
CA ALA A 174 -4.63 -14.91 10.80
C ALA A 174 -4.22 -14.04 9.61
N ILE A 175 -5.17 -13.27 9.03
CA ILE A 175 -4.84 -12.36 7.93
C ILE A 175 -3.97 -11.18 8.39
N VAL A 176 -4.22 -10.63 9.57
CA VAL A 176 -3.39 -9.55 10.16
C VAL A 176 -1.96 -10.05 10.39
N LEU A 177 -1.79 -11.24 10.98
CA LEU A 177 -0.46 -11.82 11.20
C LEU A 177 0.29 -12.09 9.89
N THR A 178 -0.42 -12.60 8.87
CA THR A 178 0.14 -12.85 7.54
C THR A 178 0.65 -11.57 6.90
N ASP A 179 -0.12 -10.52 6.97
CA ASP A 179 0.21 -9.21 6.40
C ASP A 179 1.40 -8.56 7.12
N ILE A 180 1.41 -8.57 8.46
CA ILE A 180 2.55 -8.10 9.26
C ILE A 180 3.83 -8.86 8.89
N TRP A 181 3.78 -10.18 8.76
CA TRP A 181 4.94 -10.98 8.37
C TRP A 181 5.46 -10.59 6.99
N GLN A 182 4.58 -10.36 6.03
CA GLN A 182 4.95 -10.02 4.66
C GLN A 182 5.51 -8.61 4.56
N TRP A 183 4.92 -7.62 5.25
CA TRP A 183 5.17 -6.21 5.00
C TRP A 183 6.04 -5.49 6.03
N THR A 184 6.29 -6.06 7.22
CA THR A 184 7.25 -5.49 8.18
C THR A 184 8.63 -5.22 7.56
N PRO A 185 9.19 -6.09 6.67
CA PRO A 185 10.44 -5.81 5.99
C PRO A 185 10.43 -4.55 5.13
N PHE A 186 9.29 -4.16 4.56
CA PHE A 186 9.16 -2.93 3.79
C PHE A 186 9.41 -1.69 4.66
N ILE A 187 8.78 -1.62 5.83
CA ILE A 187 9.01 -0.53 6.79
C ILE A 187 10.46 -0.55 7.26
N PHE A 188 10.98 -1.72 7.58
CA PHE A 188 12.38 -1.88 7.99
C PHE A 188 13.37 -1.31 6.97
N ILE A 189 13.21 -1.60 5.67
CA ILE A 189 14.12 -1.11 4.62
C ILE A 189 14.08 0.42 4.55
N ILE A 190 12.90 1.01 4.56
CA ILE A 190 12.75 2.46 4.46
C ILE A 190 13.35 3.16 5.68
N VAL A 191 13.06 2.66 6.87
CA VAL A 191 13.53 3.26 8.12
C VAL A 191 15.04 3.09 8.30
N ILE A 192 15.60 1.92 8.00
CA ILE A 192 17.05 1.71 8.13
C ILE A 192 17.85 2.58 7.15
N ALA A 193 17.32 2.78 5.92
CA ALA A 193 17.93 3.72 4.98
C ALA A 193 17.91 5.16 5.51
N GLY A 194 16.78 5.57 6.12
CA GLY A 194 16.67 6.86 6.78
C GLY A 194 17.63 7.05 7.94
N LEU A 195 17.78 6.05 8.80
CA LEU A 195 18.71 6.08 9.92
C LEU A 195 20.17 6.16 9.47
N GLN A 196 20.52 5.46 8.38
CA GLN A 196 21.87 5.49 7.81
C GLN A 196 22.22 6.81 7.10
N ALA A 197 21.23 7.61 6.74
CA ALA A 197 21.42 8.93 6.14
C ALA A 197 21.63 10.05 7.19
N LEU A 198 21.47 9.75 8.49
CA LEU A 198 21.67 10.74 9.55
C LEU A 198 23.15 11.12 9.67
N PRO A 199 23.48 12.43 9.81
CA PRO A 199 24.84 12.89 10.06
C PRO A 199 25.41 12.30 11.35
N ALA A 200 26.60 11.69 11.27
CA ALA A 200 27.25 11.06 12.43
C ALA A 200 27.55 12.07 13.54
N GLU A 201 27.87 13.31 13.14
CA GLU A 201 28.22 14.41 14.04
C GLU A 201 27.07 14.72 15.02
N ILE A 202 25.83 14.69 14.58
CA ILE A 202 24.66 14.95 15.44
C ILE A 202 24.50 13.84 16.48
N ILE A 203 24.73 12.60 16.08
CA ILE A 203 24.63 11.45 16.98
C ILE A 203 25.79 11.47 17.99
N GLU A 204 26.96 11.84 17.57
CA GLU A 204 28.14 11.97 18.45
C GLU A 204 27.98 13.15 19.43
N ALA A 205 27.50 14.31 18.95
CA ALA A 205 27.22 15.46 19.81
C ALA A 205 26.21 15.10 20.91
N SER A 206 25.13 14.42 20.55
CA SER A 206 24.12 13.97 21.54
C SER A 206 24.70 13.06 22.63
N ARG A 207 25.74 12.27 22.31
CA ARG A 207 26.46 11.44 23.31
C ARG A 207 27.35 12.27 24.23
N ILE A 208 28.02 13.28 23.67
CA ILE A 208 28.84 14.20 24.45
C ILE A 208 27.95 14.98 25.43
N ASP A 209 26.75 15.36 25.03
CA ASP A 209 25.73 16.00 25.87
C ASP A 209 25.11 15.05 26.93
N GLY A 210 25.54 13.77 26.96
CA GLY A 210 25.11 12.80 27.96
C GLY A 210 23.76 12.11 27.64
N ALA A 211 23.26 12.21 26.42
CA ALA A 211 22.03 11.53 26.04
C ALA A 211 22.19 9.99 26.10
N ASN A 212 21.31 9.33 26.87
CA ASN A 212 21.26 7.89 26.90
C ASN A 212 20.63 7.32 25.61
N TRP A 213 20.66 5.99 25.43
CA TRP A 213 20.19 5.32 24.20
C TRP A 213 18.73 5.65 23.86
N TRP A 214 17.83 5.67 24.84
CA TRP A 214 16.42 6.01 24.64
C TRP A 214 16.24 7.48 24.25
N GLN A 215 16.98 8.39 24.89
CA GLN A 215 16.97 9.81 24.55
C GLN A 215 17.47 10.03 23.11
N GLN A 216 18.53 9.35 22.70
CA GLN A 216 18.99 9.41 21.31
C GLN A 216 17.93 8.94 20.33
N ILE A 217 17.16 7.88 20.65
CA ILE A 217 16.08 7.39 19.78
C ILE A 217 14.96 8.42 19.71
N PHE A 218 14.35 8.77 20.84
CA PHE A 218 13.10 9.52 20.85
C PHE A 218 13.27 11.02 20.65
N LEU A 219 14.41 11.60 21.05
CA LEU A 219 14.67 13.04 20.97
C LEU A 219 15.53 13.45 19.77
N VAL A 220 16.29 12.50 19.17
CA VAL A 220 17.19 12.82 18.07
C VAL A 220 16.80 12.06 16.81
N LYS A 221 16.92 10.72 16.81
CA LYS A 221 16.79 9.93 15.59
C LYS A 221 15.37 9.95 15.01
N LEU A 222 14.35 9.59 15.80
CA LEU A 222 12.97 9.54 15.32
C LEU A 222 12.46 10.89 14.82
N PRO A 223 12.70 12.02 15.52
CA PRO A 223 12.38 13.34 15.00
C PRO A 223 13.07 13.66 13.68
N MET A 224 14.35 13.33 13.52
CA MET A 224 15.12 13.59 12.30
C MET A 224 14.64 12.76 11.09
N ILE A 225 14.18 11.52 11.31
CA ILE A 225 13.64 10.67 10.22
C ILE A 225 12.12 10.76 10.10
N ARG A 226 11.47 11.72 10.76
CA ARG A 226 10.00 11.84 10.79
C ARG A 226 9.39 11.87 9.38
N SER A 227 9.98 12.62 8.45
CA SER A 227 9.50 12.69 7.07
C SER A 227 9.58 11.32 6.37
N ILE A 228 10.61 10.52 6.68
CA ILE A 228 10.77 9.17 6.14
C ILE A 228 9.71 8.22 6.72
N LEU A 229 9.44 8.32 8.03
CA LEU A 229 8.38 7.56 8.69
C LEU A 229 6.99 7.90 8.11
N LEU A 230 6.72 9.17 7.81
CA LEU A 230 5.48 9.61 7.18
C LEU A 230 5.34 9.06 5.76
N ILE A 231 6.42 9.05 4.96
CA ILE A 231 6.41 8.45 3.62
C ILE A 231 6.13 6.95 3.72
N ALA A 232 6.80 6.23 4.61
CA ALA A 232 6.58 4.80 4.84
C ALA A 232 5.11 4.52 5.23
N LEU A 233 4.56 5.31 6.15
CA LEU A 233 3.16 5.23 6.58
C LEU A 233 2.19 5.45 5.42
N LEU A 234 2.40 6.48 4.59
CA LEU A 234 1.55 6.79 3.45
C LEU A 234 1.56 5.70 2.39
N LEU A 235 2.77 5.20 2.04
CA LEU A 235 2.90 4.12 1.07
C LEU A 235 2.19 2.86 1.57
N ARG A 236 2.33 2.53 2.86
CA ARG A 236 1.69 1.35 3.44
C ARG A 236 0.18 1.52 3.55
N LEU A 237 -0.31 2.72 3.90
CA LEU A 237 -1.73 3.02 3.90
C LEU A 237 -2.36 2.74 2.54
N ILE A 238 -1.80 3.30 1.46
CA ILE A 238 -2.31 3.10 0.10
C ILE A 238 -2.33 1.60 -0.26
N ASP A 239 -1.28 0.86 0.11
CA ASP A 239 -1.16 -0.57 -0.20
C ASP A 239 -2.20 -1.42 0.55
N VAL A 240 -2.40 -1.18 1.85
CA VAL A 240 -3.40 -1.90 2.67
C VAL A 240 -4.81 -1.75 2.11
N PHE A 241 -5.18 -0.56 1.66
CA PHE A 241 -6.53 -0.33 1.13
C PHE A 241 -6.73 -0.91 -0.27
N ARG A 242 -5.66 -1.13 -1.03
CA ARG A 242 -5.69 -1.73 -2.37
C ARG A 242 -5.64 -3.25 -2.34
N GLY A 243 -4.91 -3.82 -1.38
CA GLY A 243 -4.65 -5.26 -1.30
C GLY A 243 -5.92 -6.06 -1.01
N MET A 244 -6.12 -7.16 -1.72
CA MET A 244 -7.22 -8.11 -1.50
C MET A 244 -6.76 -9.58 -1.65
N GLU A 245 -5.61 -9.81 -2.28
CA GLU A 245 -5.19 -11.12 -2.77
C GLU A 245 -5.03 -12.13 -1.63
N VAL A 246 -4.41 -11.73 -0.52
CA VAL A 246 -4.19 -12.60 0.65
C VAL A 246 -5.54 -13.01 1.26
N MET A 247 -6.47 -12.06 1.43
CA MET A 247 -7.79 -12.29 2.01
C MET A 247 -8.64 -13.19 1.09
N TYR A 248 -8.62 -12.90 -0.21
CA TYR A 248 -9.32 -13.71 -1.20
C TYR A 248 -8.86 -15.18 -1.17
N ILE A 249 -7.54 -15.41 -1.14
CA ILE A 249 -6.96 -16.76 -1.16
C ILE A 249 -7.12 -17.49 0.18
N MET A 250 -6.93 -16.81 1.32
CA MET A 250 -6.97 -17.44 2.63
C MET A 250 -8.40 -17.77 3.06
N THR A 251 -9.33 -16.84 2.89
CA THR A 251 -10.65 -16.89 3.52
C THR A 251 -11.82 -16.62 2.56
N GLY A 252 -11.57 -16.02 1.38
CA GLY A 252 -12.63 -15.53 0.50
C GLY A 252 -13.49 -14.43 1.12
N GLY A 253 -12.96 -13.72 2.14
CA GLY A 253 -13.71 -12.71 2.91
C GLY A 253 -14.43 -13.25 4.16
N GLY A 254 -14.50 -14.60 4.33
CA GLY A 254 -15.19 -15.29 5.43
C GLY A 254 -14.36 -15.50 6.70
N PRO A 255 -14.95 -16.16 7.70
CA PRO A 255 -16.36 -16.58 7.81
C PRO A 255 -17.32 -15.39 8.00
N GLY A 256 -18.50 -15.50 7.43
CA GLY A 256 -19.39 -14.35 7.28
C GLY A 256 -18.71 -13.30 6.40
N ARG A 257 -18.42 -12.13 6.96
CA ARG A 257 -17.66 -11.04 6.30
C ARG A 257 -16.45 -10.57 7.12
N ALA A 258 -16.01 -11.37 8.10
CA ALA A 258 -15.02 -10.96 9.10
C ALA A 258 -13.67 -10.54 8.49
N THR A 259 -13.38 -10.94 7.25
CA THR A 259 -12.15 -10.64 6.54
C THR A 259 -12.38 -10.03 5.15
N GLU A 260 -13.62 -9.60 4.87
CA GLU A 260 -13.97 -8.99 3.59
C GLU A 260 -13.61 -7.50 3.61
N LEU A 261 -12.41 -7.20 3.16
CA LEU A 261 -11.97 -5.80 2.96
C LEU A 261 -12.79 -5.14 1.85
N LEU A 262 -12.88 -3.82 1.86
CA LEU A 262 -13.64 -3.05 0.87
C LEU A 262 -13.15 -3.31 -0.56
N SER A 263 -11.84 -3.51 -0.78
CA SER A 263 -11.26 -3.92 -2.07
C SER A 263 -11.76 -5.29 -2.53
N LEU A 264 -11.85 -6.25 -1.61
CA LEU A 264 -12.41 -7.57 -1.89
C LEU A 264 -13.92 -7.50 -2.14
N HIS A 265 -14.65 -6.69 -1.38
CA HIS A 265 -16.06 -6.45 -1.59
C HIS A 265 -16.34 -5.86 -2.98
N ILE A 266 -15.54 -4.88 -3.42
CA ILE A 266 -15.62 -4.32 -4.78
C ILE A 266 -15.42 -5.42 -5.82
N TYR A 267 -14.42 -6.27 -5.64
CA TYR A 267 -14.16 -7.38 -6.55
C TYR A 267 -15.36 -8.35 -6.64
N ASN A 268 -15.90 -8.78 -5.50
CA ASN A 268 -17.06 -9.69 -5.43
C ASN A 268 -18.30 -9.05 -6.08
N ARG A 269 -18.55 -7.74 -5.85
CA ARG A 269 -19.66 -7.03 -6.50
C ARG A 269 -19.47 -6.90 -8.01
N ALA A 270 -18.25 -6.61 -8.48
CA ALA A 270 -17.97 -6.44 -9.89
C ALA A 270 -18.04 -7.76 -10.66
N PHE A 271 -17.41 -8.82 -10.14
CA PHE A 271 -17.17 -10.06 -10.91
C PHE A 271 -18.09 -11.21 -10.50
N ASP A 272 -18.37 -11.40 -9.22
CA ASP A 272 -19.24 -12.49 -8.76
C ASP A 272 -20.72 -12.11 -8.89
N ALA A 273 -21.08 -10.89 -8.47
CA ALA A 273 -22.44 -10.37 -8.61
C ALA A 273 -22.70 -9.68 -9.96
N GLN A 274 -21.65 -9.46 -10.77
CA GLN A 274 -21.68 -8.83 -12.10
C GLN A 274 -22.19 -7.38 -12.13
N GLN A 275 -22.31 -6.70 -10.98
CA GLN A 275 -22.82 -5.33 -10.80
C GLN A 275 -21.69 -4.30 -10.97
N LEU A 276 -21.23 -4.08 -12.21
CA LEU A 276 -20.04 -3.26 -12.44
C LEU A 276 -20.27 -1.78 -12.13
N GLY A 277 -21.47 -1.25 -12.44
CA GLY A 277 -21.83 0.13 -12.11
C GLY A 277 -21.79 0.41 -10.60
N TYR A 278 -22.42 -0.46 -9.80
CA TYR A 278 -22.42 -0.33 -8.34
C TYR A 278 -21.01 -0.53 -7.74
N ALA A 279 -20.26 -1.53 -8.21
CA ALA A 279 -18.88 -1.75 -7.79
C ALA A 279 -17.98 -0.54 -8.09
N SER A 280 -18.21 0.13 -9.24
CA SER A 280 -17.52 1.35 -9.61
C SER A 280 -17.83 2.51 -8.64
N ALA A 281 -19.09 2.65 -8.20
CA ALA A 281 -19.45 3.65 -7.18
C ALA A 281 -18.75 3.38 -5.83
N ILE A 282 -18.66 2.10 -5.40
CA ILE A 282 -17.90 1.73 -4.19
C ILE A 282 -16.40 1.99 -4.37
N SER A 283 -15.85 1.78 -5.58
CA SER A 283 -14.45 2.10 -5.89
C SER A 283 -14.15 3.59 -5.76
N VAL A 284 -15.06 4.45 -6.20
CA VAL A 284 -14.96 5.91 -5.99
C VAL A 284 -14.94 6.26 -4.50
N LEU A 285 -15.79 5.61 -3.69
CA LEU A 285 -15.76 5.80 -2.23
C LEU A 285 -14.41 5.37 -1.64
N LEU A 286 -13.85 4.23 -2.05
CA LEU A 286 -12.55 3.76 -1.60
C LEU A 286 -11.45 4.79 -1.91
N ILE A 287 -11.43 5.33 -3.12
CA ILE A 287 -10.48 6.40 -3.52
C ILE A 287 -10.63 7.62 -2.60
N LEU A 288 -11.86 8.05 -2.32
CA LEU A 288 -12.11 9.19 -1.43
C LEU A 288 -11.65 8.93 0.00
N ILE A 289 -11.88 7.73 0.54
CA ILE A 289 -11.40 7.33 1.88
C ILE A 289 -9.87 7.38 1.94
N VAL A 290 -9.18 6.75 0.97
CA VAL A 290 -7.71 6.73 0.92
C VAL A 290 -7.16 8.14 0.76
N PHE A 291 -7.77 8.96 -0.08
CA PHE A 291 -7.37 10.36 -0.27
C PHE A 291 -7.53 11.17 1.03
N ALA A 292 -8.68 11.06 1.70
CA ALA A 292 -8.95 11.76 2.95
C ALA A 292 -7.98 11.36 4.07
N LEU A 293 -7.70 10.06 4.23
CA LEU A 293 -6.74 9.56 5.21
C LEU A 293 -5.32 10.02 4.88
N SER A 294 -4.90 9.91 3.62
CA SER A 294 -3.57 10.35 3.17
C SER A 294 -3.39 11.86 3.34
N PHE A 295 -4.40 12.65 3.00
CA PHE A 295 -4.39 14.10 3.18
C PHE A 295 -4.29 14.47 4.66
N THR A 296 -5.05 13.80 5.53
CA THR A 296 -5.00 14.00 6.98
C THR A 296 -3.61 13.74 7.54
N ILE A 297 -2.98 12.62 7.14
CA ILE A 297 -1.62 12.27 7.55
C ILE A 297 -0.61 13.33 7.07
N LEU A 298 -0.72 13.81 5.83
CA LEU A 298 0.17 14.84 5.29
C LEU A 298 0.03 16.17 6.03
N VAL A 299 -1.20 16.60 6.31
CA VAL A 299 -1.45 17.86 7.03
C VAL A 299 -0.96 17.77 8.48
N MET A 300 -1.26 16.70 9.19
CA MET A 300 -0.83 16.49 10.57
C MET A 300 0.71 16.28 10.66
N GLY A 301 1.28 15.61 9.68
CA GLY A 301 2.72 15.32 9.61
C GLY A 301 3.57 16.54 9.29
N ASN A 302 3.00 17.54 8.60
CA ASN A 302 3.64 18.79 8.19
C ASN A 302 5.07 18.64 7.62
N PRO A 303 5.29 17.76 6.62
CA PRO A 303 6.64 17.49 6.08
C PRO A 303 7.23 18.69 5.31
N MET A 304 6.43 19.73 5.03
CA MET A 304 6.86 20.88 4.20
C MET A 304 7.31 22.10 5.01
N LYS A 305 7.04 22.20 6.31
CA LYS A 305 7.53 23.34 7.13
C LYS A 305 9.03 23.28 7.40
N GLU A 306 9.64 22.13 7.36
CA GLU A 306 11.06 21.93 7.67
C GLU A 306 12.03 22.51 6.62
N LYS A 307 11.52 22.83 5.40
CA LYS A 307 12.33 23.45 4.33
C LYS A 307 12.36 24.99 4.37
N ALA A 308 11.59 25.62 5.24
CA ALA A 308 11.53 27.08 5.36
C ALA A 308 12.44 27.66 6.45
N ASP A 309 12.98 26.82 7.33
CA ASP A 309 13.78 27.24 8.50
C ASP A 309 15.27 26.82 8.41
N VAL A 310 15.77 26.45 7.20
CA VAL A 310 17.18 26.17 6.93
C VAL A 310 17.77 27.16 5.94
#